data_b23da68ebfdf4bf191b7dffacca9704e
#
_entry.id   b23da68ebfdf4bf191b7dffacca9704e
#
_cell.length_a   1.000
_cell.length_b   1.000
_cell.length_c   1.000
_cell.angle_alpha   90.00
_cell.angle_beta   90.00
_cell.angle_gamma   90.00
#
_symmetry.space_group_name_H-M   'P 1'
#
loop_
_entity.id
_entity.type
_entity.pdbx_description
1 polymer ?
#
loop_
_entity_poly.entity_id
_entity_poly.type
_entity_poly.pdbx_seq_one_letter_code
_entity_poly.pdbx_strand_id
1 'polypeptide(L)'
;NILRAEATNEYAYLWVQTKHEDSQICLGMTYQFYKNSKPTHISPIKIEKEKLTGFSAGADVKPGDRVTLEKYVAILSSLQCDRQELVEYAVDEAQAAKEQGWEALVGAHKQQWEEIWEESDVMIEGDPAAQQGIRFNIFQLNQSYRGDDARLNISPKGFTGEKYGGNTQWNTELCCVPYFLLSTPREISRKLLLYRYNQLPKAIENARKLGFGGGAALYPMVTIHGEECHNE
;
A
#
# COMPACT_ATOMS: atom_id res chain seq x y z
N ASN A 1 -2.50 17.64 -2.57
CA ASN A 1 -2.11 18.55 -3.66
C ASN A 1 -1.52 17.75 -4.81
N ILE A 2 -1.92 18.06 -6.05
CA ILE A 2 -1.27 17.50 -7.25
C ILE A 2 -0.05 18.38 -7.54
N LEU A 3 1.11 17.75 -7.68
CA LEU A 3 2.35 18.41 -8.03
C LEU A 3 2.53 18.42 -9.56
N ARG A 4 2.31 17.27 -10.18
CA ARG A 4 2.40 17.09 -11.63
C ARG A 4 1.57 15.90 -12.10
N ALA A 5 0.99 16.01 -13.28
CA ALA A 5 0.30 14.93 -13.97
C ALA A 5 0.63 15.04 -15.47
N GLU A 6 0.94 13.91 -16.11
CA GLU A 6 1.32 13.88 -17.52
C GLU A 6 0.91 12.55 -18.15
N ALA A 7 0.52 12.58 -19.40
CA ALA A 7 0.32 11.41 -20.24
C ALA A 7 1.16 11.52 -21.51
N THR A 8 1.98 10.53 -21.78
CA THR A 8 2.71 10.34 -23.05
C THR A 8 1.94 9.34 -23.91
N ASN A 9 2.52 8.82 -24.98
CA ASN A 9 1.91 7.76 -25.77
C ASN A 9 2.11 6.36 -25.15
N GLU A 10 3.01 6.22 -24.18
CA GLU A 10 3.48 4.95 -23.61
C GLU A 10 3.14 4.79 -22.14
N TYR A 11 3.16 5.89 -21.40
CA TYR A 11 2.91 5.91 -19.98
C TYR A 11 2.14 7.17 -19.53
N ALA A 12 1.58 7.11 -18.36
CA ALA A 12 1.06 8.27 -17.66
C ALA A 12 1.49 8.22 -16.19
N TYR A 13 1.59 9.38 -15.57
CA TYR A 13 1.83 9.44 -14.13
C TYR A 13 1.04 10.56 -13.45
N LEU A 14 0.79 10.36 -12.16
CA LEU A 14 0.20 11.33 -11.26
C LEU A 14 1.09 11.46 -10.02
N TRP A 15 1.69 12.64 -9.84
CA TRP A 15 2.52 12.94 -8.69
C TRP A 15 1.78 13.87 -7.74
N VAL A 16 1.62 13.43 -6.50
CA VAL A 16 0.84 14.13 -5.49
C VAL A 16 1.61 14.30 -4.18
N GLN A 17 1.22 15.30 -3.40
CA GLN A 17 1.70 15.54 -2.05
C GLN A 17 0.51 15.53 -1.08
N THR A 18 0.69 14.92 0.08
CA THR A 18 -0.30 14.94 1.16
C THR A 18 -0.54 16.38 1.65
N LYS A 19 -1.67 16.64 2.30
CA LYS A 19 -2.03 18.01 2.70
C LYS A 19 -1.35 18.46 3.98
N HIS A 20 -1.21 17.55 4.92
CA HIS A 20 -0.74 17.83 6.28
C HIS A 20 0.67 17.30 6.53
N GLU A 21 1.02 16.22 5.85
CA GLU A 21 2.34 15.62 5.88
C GLU A 21 3.11 16.00 4.64
N ASP A 22 4.42 16.14 4.76
CA ASP A 22 5.30 16.43 3.63
C ASP A 22 5.67 15.14 2.85
N SER A 23 4.71 14.21 2.73
CA SER A 23 4.86 12.97 2.00
C SER A 23 4.41 13.11 0.56
N GLN A 24 5.22 12.62 -0.37
CA GLN A 24 4.92 12.63 -1.79
C GLN A 24 4.72 11.20 -2.29
N ILE A 25 3.80 11.05 -3.23
CA ILE A 25 3.44 9.77 -3.84
C ILE A 25 3.36 9.98 -5.35
N CYS A 26 3.97 9.09 -6.10
CA CYS A 26 3.81 9.02 -7.54
C CYS A 26 3.17 7.69 -7.96
N LEU A 27 2.17 7.79 -8.81
CA LEU A 27 1.54 6.66 -9.48
C LEU A 27 1.98 6.69 -10.93
N GLY A 28 2.85 5.76 -11.32
CA GLY A 28 3.25 5.52 -12.70
C GLY A 28 2.39 4.42 -13.32
N MET A 29 2.02 4.55 -14.58
CA MET A 29 1.17 3.58 -15.26
C MET A 29 1.61 3.40 -16.72
N THR A 30 1.62 2.13 -17.16
CA THR A 30 1.70 1.76 -18.57
C THR A 30 0.67 0.68 -18.90
N TYR A 31 0.57 0.28 -20.15
CA TYR A 31 -0.44 -0.68 -20.60
C TYR A 31 0.03 -1.49 -21.81
N GLN A 32 -0.66 -2.61 -22.05
CA GLN A 32 -0.55 -3.41 -23.24
C GLN A 32 -1.93 -3.86 -23.73
N PHE A 33 -2.19 -3.73 -25.02
CA PHE A 33 -3.39 -4.27 -25.64
C PHE A 33 -3.10 -5.54 -26.40
N TYR A 34 -4.07 -6.46 -26.37
CA TYR A 34 -4.08 -7.68 -27.18
C TYR A 34 -5.41 -7.80 -27.90
N LYS A 35 -5.37 -8.25 -29.15
CA LYS A 35 -6.55 -8.70 -29.88
C LYS A 35 -6.35 -10.14 -30.28
N ASN A 36 -7.27 -11.03 -29.86
CA ASN A 36 -7.19 -12.46 -30.08
C ASN A 36 -5.82 -13.06 -29.66
N SER A 37 -5.39 -12.66 -28.44
CA SER A 37 -4.12 -13.06 -27.80
C SER A 37 -2.86 -12.56 -28.54
N LYS A 38 -2.97 -11.66 -29.52
CA LYS A 38 -1.82 -11.06 -30.18
C LYS A 38 -1.61 -9.62 -29.70
N PRO A 39 -0.39 -9.21 -29.34
CA PRO A 39 -0.09 -7.83 -29.01
C PRO A 39 -0.56 -6.93 -30.15
N THR A 40 -1.28 -5.89 -29.81
CA THR A 40 -1.87 -4.98 -30.79
C THR A 40 -1.59 -3.55 -30.36
N HIS A 41 -1.09 -2.75 -31.29
CA HIS A 41 -0.95 -1.32 -31.05
C HIS A 41 -2.30 -0.63 -31.29
N ILE A 42 -2.77 0.07 -30.25
CA ILE A 42 -3.95 0.94 -30.34
C ILE A 42 -3.46 2.34 -30.00
N SER A 43 -3.65 3.29 -30.88
CA SER A 43 -3.27 4.69 -30.66
C SER A 43 -4.19 5.31 -29.61
N PRO A 44 -3.68 5.64 -28.41
CA PRO A 44 -4.52 6.19 -27.35
C PRO A 44 -4.74 7.69 -27.55
N ILE A 45 -5.87 8.17 -27.09
CA ILE A 45 -6.14 9.58 -26.87
C ILE A 45 -5.74 9.89 -25.42
N LYS A 46 -4.82 10.82 -25.24
CA LYS A 46 -4.39 11.27 -23.91
C LYS A 46 -5.53 12.00 -23.21
N ILE A 47 -5.68 11.73 -21.92
CA ILE A 47 -6.61 12.44 -21.04
C ILE A 47 -5.78 13.14 -19.97
N GLU A 48 -5.83 14.46 -19.99
CA GLU A 48 -5.21 15.31 -18.98
C GLU A 48 -6.25 16.30 -18.48
N LYS A 49 -6.62 16.18 -17.22
CA LYS A 49 -7.55 17.07 -16.49
C LYS A 49 -6.93 17.40 -15.14
N GLU A 50 -7.50 18.39 -14.45
CA GLU A 50 -6.98 18.88 -13.17
C GLU A 50 -6.60 17.77 -12.14
N LYS A 51 -7.36 16.68 -12.10
CA LYS A 51 -7.15 15.59 -11.13
C LYS A 51 -7.14 14.20 -11.76
N LEU A 52 -6.95 14.14 -13.08
CA LEU A 52 -7.03 12.92 -13.83
C LEU A 52 -6.01 12.94 -14.96
N THR A 53 -5.18 11.92 -15.05
CA THR A 53 -4.34 11.65 -16.20
C THR A 53 -4.49 10.19 -16.63
N GLY A 54 -4.39 9.93 -17.93
CA GLY A 54 -4.54 8.58 -18.46
C GLY A 54 -4.80 8.55 -19.95
N PHE A 55 -5.45 7.49 -20.39
CA PHE A 55 -5.71 7.22 -21.80
C PHE A 55 -7.15 6.78 -22.05
N SER A 56 -7.65 7.17 -23.23
CA SER A 56 -8.84 6.57 -23.83
C SER A 56 -8.41 5.88 -25.14
N ALA A 57 -8.86 4.65 -25.31
CA ALA A 57 -8.57 3.88 -26.51
C ALA A 57 -9.82 3.15 -27.00
N GLY A 58 -9.95 3.01 -28.31
CA GLY A 58 -11.02 2.27 -28.95
C GLY A 58 -10.44 1.18 -29.86
N ALA A 59 -11.15 0.07 -29.97
CA ALA A 59 -10.80 -1.00 -30.89
C ALA A 59 -12.03 -1.46 -31.69
N ASP A 60 -11.86 -1.66 -32.97
CA ASP A 60 -12.88 -2.28 -33.81
C ASP A 60 -12.93 -3.77 -33.56
N VAL A 61 -14.09 -4.27 -33.18
CA VAL A 61 -14.32 -5.67 -32.85
C VAL A 61 -15.44 -6.28 -33.70
N LYS A 62 -15.30 -7.55 -34.00
CA LYS A 62 -16.34 -8.39 -34.66
C LYS A 62 -16.84 -9.43 -33.65
N PRO A 63 -18.04 -10.00 -33.85
CA PRO A 63 -18.49 -11.13 -33.06
C PRO A 63 -17.44 -12.24 -33.00
N GLY A 64 -17.08 -12.68 -31.79
CA GLY A 64 -16.02 -13.67 -31.53
C GLY A 64 -14.63 -13.09 -31.27
N ASP A 65 -14.38 -11.80 -31.55
CA ASP A 65 -13.11 -11.17 -31.16
C ASP A 65 -13.00 -10.98 -29.65
N ARG A 66 -11.79 -11.21 -29.12
CA ARG A 66 -11.41 -10.97 -27.73
C ARG A 66 -10.39 -9.82 -27.69
N VAL A 67 -10.73 -8.75 -26.96
CA VAL A 67 -9.79 -7.67 -26.67
C VAL A 67 -9.42 -7.74 -25.20
N THR A 68 -8.11 -7.71 -24.91
CA THR A 68 -7.57 -7.71 -23.56
C THR A 68 -6.74 -6.44 -23.36
N LEU A 69 -6.99 -5.74 -22.25
CA LEU A 69 -6.16 -4.67 -21.76
C LEU A 69 -5.45 -5.13 -20.50
N GLU A 70 -4.14 -5.13 -20.54
CA GLU A 70 -3.29 -5.26 -19.35
C GLU A 70 -2.84 -3.87 -18.93
N LYS A 71 -3.08 -3.51 -17.68
CA LYS A 71 -2.67 -2.24 -17.10
C LYS A 71 -1.68 -2.52 -15.97
N TYR A 72 -0.51 -1.92 -16.05
CA TYR A 72 0.55 -2.03 -15.07
C TYR A 72 0.70 -0.69 -14.35
N VAL A 73 0.68 -0.72 -13.01
CA VAL A 73 0.74 0.47 -12.18
C VAL A 73 1.75 0.25 -11.07
N ALA A 74 2.69 1.18 -10.94
CA ALA A 74 3.58 1.27 -9.80
C ALA A 74 3.17 2.48 -8.94
N ILE A 75 3.20 2.30 -7.62
CA ILE A 75 2.90 3.34 -6.64
C ILE A 75 4.11 3.46 -5.72
N LEU A 76 4.81 4.57 -5.82
CA LEU A 76 5.99 4.85 -5.00
C LEU A 76 5.76 6.09 -4.13
N SER A 77 6.41 6.10 -2.99
CA SER A 77 6.36 7.22 -2.05
C SER A 77 7.75 7.76 -1.74
N SER A 78 7.81 8.98 -1.23
CA SER A 78 9.06 9.60 -0.74
C SER A 78 9.68 8.90 0.47
N LEU A 79 9.09 7.82 0.97
CA LEU A 79 9.71 6.91 1.94
C LEU A 79 10.64 5.89 1.28
N GLN A 80 10.47 5.63 -0.02
CA GLN A 80 11.18 4.57 -0.76
C GLN A 80 12.33 5.11 -1.60
N CYS A 81 12.21 6.32 -2.13
CA CYS A 81 13.23 6.96 -2.95
C CYS A 81 13.20 8.49 -2.81
N ASP A 82 14.21 9.16 -3.34
CA ASP A 82 14.27 10.61 -3.34
C ASP A 82 13.13 11.23 -4.14
N ARG A 83 12.61 12.36 -3.66
CA ARG A 83 11.48 13.07 -4.27
C ARG A 83 11.71 13.44 -5.74
N GLN A 84 12.94 13.79 -6.08
CA GLN A 84 13.30 14.19 -7.44
C GLN A 84 13.25 13.03 -8.44
N GLU A 85 13.45 11.80 -7.95
CA GLU A 85 13.49 10.56 -8.74
C GLU A 85 12.15 9.81 -8.74
N LEU A 86 11.18 10.24 -7.92
CA LEU A 86 9.90 9.56 -7.73
C LEU A 86 9.13 9.28 -9.03
N VAL A 87 9.13 10.24 -9.95
CA VAL A 87 8.43 10.10 -11.23
C VAL A 87 9.14 9.08 -12.12
N GLU A 88 10.47 9.20 -12.23
CA GLU A 88 11.28 8.28 -13.02
C GLU A 88 11.13 6.85 -12.53
N TYR A 89 11.36 6.61 -11.24
CA TYR A 89 11.22 5.26 -10.67
C TYR A 89 9.81 4.70 -10.78
N ALA A 90 8.76 5.51 -10.59
CA ALA A 90 7.38 5.01 -10.72
C ALA A 90 7.03 4.62 -12.16
N VAL A 91 7.56 5.32 -13.14
CA VAL A 91 7.37 4.99 -14.56
C VAL A 91 8.18 3.76 -14.93
N ASP A 92 9.45 3.71 -14.52
CA ASP A 92 10.35 2.59 -14.81
C ASP A 92 9.87 1.27 -14.19
N GLU A 93 9.39 1.30 -12.94
CA GLU A 93 8.79 0.14 -12.28
C GLU A 93 7.52 -0.35 -12.99
N ALA A 94 6.67 0.57 -13.46
CA ALA A 94 5.50 0.19 -14.24
C ALA A 94 5.89 -0.43 -15.59
N GLN A 95 6.94 0.07 -16.25
CA GLN A 95 7.46 -0.48 -17.50
C GLN A 95 8.13 -1.83 -17.27
N ALA A 96 8.94 -1.98 -16.24
CA ALA A 96 9.56 -3.26 -15.85
C ALA A 96 8.50 -4.33 -15.54
N ALA A 97 7.41 -3.96 -14.85
CA ALA A 97 6.30 -4.87 -14.62
C ALA A 97 5.62 -5.31 -15.94
N LYS A 98 5.47 -4.40 -16.91
CA LYS A 98 4.96 -4.75 -18.25
C LYS A 98 5.91 -5.68 -19.00
N GLU A 99 7.23 -5.45 -18.93
CA GLU A 99 8.23 -6.31 -19.58
C GLU A 99 8.25 -7.70 -18.96
N GLN A 100 8.09 -7.80 -17.64
CA GLN A 100 7.98 -9.06 -16.92
C GLN A 100 6.71 -9.83 -17.34
N GLY A 101 5.62 -9.12 -17.59
CA GLY A 101 4.36 -9.65 -18.08
C GLY A 101 3.43 -10.19 -16.99
N TRP A 102 2.15 -10.26 -17.36
CA TRP A 102 1.06 -10.63 -16.46
C TRP A 102 1.25 -11.99 -15.78
N GLU A 103 1.58 -13.03 -16.55
CA GLU A 103 1.69 -14.41 -16.02
C GLU A 103 2.81 -14.53 -14.97
N ALA A 104 3.95 -13.89 -15.19
CA ALA A 104 5.06 -13.91 -14.26
C ALA A 104 4.72 -13.16 -12.96
N LEU A 105 4.08 -11.99 -13.06
CA LEU A 105 3.63 -11.22 -11.90
C LEU A 105 2.59 -11.99 -11.07
N VAL A 106 1.60 -12.62 -11.72
CA VAL A 106 0.60 -13.44 -11.03
C VAL A 106 1.25 -14.66 -10.40
N GLY A 107 2.22 -15.29 -11.07
CA GLY A 107 2.98 -16.41 -10.52
C GLY A 107 3.72 -16.04 -9.24
N ALA A 108 4.48 -14.94 -9.28
CA ALA A 108 5.20 -14.43 -8.11
C ALA A 108 4.25 -14.03 -6.95
N HIS A 109 3.12 -13.40 -7.28
CA HIS A 109 2.11 -13.04 -6.29
C HIS A 109 1.49 -14.28 -5.61
N LYS A 110 1.15 -15.31 -6.39
CA LYS A 110 0.62 -16.57 -5.84
C LYS A 110 1.63 -17.24 -4.92
N GLN A 111 2.90 -17.34 -5.35
CA GLN A 111 3.95 -17.95 -4.54
C GLN A 111 4.09 -17.24 -3.18
N GLN A 112 4.11 -15.92 -3.15
CA GLN A 112 4.20 -15.16 -1.89
C GLN A 112 3.00 -15.41 -0.96
N TRP A 113 1.79 -15.55 -1.53
CA TRP A 113 0.62 -15.87 -0.74
C TRP A 113 0.60 -17.33 -0.26
N GLU A 114 1.11 -18.27 -1.04
CA GLU A 114 1.29 -19.66 -0.63
C GLU A 114 2.19 -19.73 0.61
N GLU A 115 3.34 -19.05 0.61
CA GLU A 115 4.25 -18.95 1.75
C GLU A 115 3.56 -18.37 3.01
N ILE A 116 2.75 -17.32 2.85
CA ILE A 116 1.99 -16.74 3.96
C ILE A 116 0.96 -17.74 4.50
N TRP A 117 0.25 -18.43 3.63
CA TRP A 117 -0.78 -19.39 4.04
C TRP A 117 -0.19 -20.63 4.70
N GLU A 118 0.98 -21.11 4.27
CA GLU A 118 1.67 -22.23 4.92
C GLU A 118 1.96 -21.95 6.41
N GLU A 119 2.27 -20.70 6.77
CA GLU A 119 2.58 -20.32 8.16
C GLU A 119 1.35 -19.89 8.97
N SER A 120 0.31 -19.35 8.33
CA SER A 120 -0.77 -18.63 9.03
C SER A 120 -2.16 -19.27 8.92
N ASP A 121 -2.35 -20.27 8.07
CA ASP A 121 -3.70 -20.86 7.88
C ASP A 121 -4.21 -21.58 9.13
N VAL A 122 -5.51 -21.47 9.36
CA VAL A 122 -6.23 -22.14 10.44
C VAL A 122 -7.35 -22.96 9.83
N MET A 123 -7.37 -24.26 10.15
CA MET A 123 -8.40 -25.20 9.68
C MET A 123 -9.52 -25.32 10.70
N ILE A 124 -10.75 -25.05 10.29
CA ILE A 124 -11.98 -25.20 11.08
C ILE A 124 -12.88 -26.22 10.41
N GLU A 125 -13.08 -27.35 11.06
CA GLU A 125 -13.99 -28.40 10.56
C GLU A 125 -15.42 -28.19 11.06
N GLY A 126 -16.39 -28.46 10.21
CA GLY A 126 -17.82 -28.42 10.57
C GLY A 126 -18.51 -27.08 10.46
N ASP A 127 -17.76 -25.96 10.28
CA ASP A 127 -18.32 -24.63 10.08
C ASP A 127 -17.64 -23.87 8.92
N PRO A 128 -18.17 -24.00 7.69
CA PRO A 128 -17.61 -23.29 6.52
C PRO A 128 -17.64 -21.75 6.64
N ALA A 129 -18.61 -21.19 7.38
CA ALA A 129 -18.70 -19.75 7.56
C ALA A 129 -17.58 -19.23 8.49
N ALA A 130 -17.32 -19.94 9.59
CA ALA A 130 -16.20 -19.64 10.48
C ALA A 130 -14.86 -19.81 9.75
N GLN A 131 -14.70 -20.86 8.94
CA GLN A 131 -13.50 -21.08 8.11
C GLN A 131 -13.27 -19.93 7.13
N GLN A 132 -14.30 -19.47 6.45
CA GLN A 132 -14.19 -18.31 5.55
C GLN A 132 -13.86 -17.02 6.33
N GLY A 133 -14.49 -16.83 7.47
CA GLY A 133 -14.30 -15.65 8.30
C GLY A 133 -12.86 -15.52 8.82
N ILE A 134 -12.26 -16.61 9.33
CA ILE A 134 -10.89 -16.57 9.84
C ILE A 134 -9.88 -16.34 8.71
N ARG A 135 -10.02 -16.99 7.57
CA ARG A 135 -9.16 -16.78 6.40
C ARG A 135 -9.26 -15.35 5.87
N PHE A 136 -10.47 -14.78 5.83
CA PHE A 136 -10.65 -13.39 5.46
C PHE A 136 -9.90 -12.43 6.40
N ASN A 137 -9.96 -12.65 7.72
CA ASN A 137 -9.23 -11.82 8.68
C ASN A 137 -7.71 -11.98 8.55
N ILE A 138 -7.20 -13.20 8.36
CA ILE A 138 -5.78 -13.48 8.08
C ILE A 138 -5.33 -12.73 6.83
N PHE A 139 -6.11 -12.79 5.75
CA PHE A 139 -5.85 -12.05 4.53
C PHE A 139 -5.80 -10.54 4.77
N GLN A 140 -6.78 -9.98 5.51
CA GLN A 140 -6.83 -8.53 5.80
C GLN A 140 -5.62 -8.05 6.62
N LEU A 141 -5.15 -8.83 7.59
CA LEU A 141 -3.97 -8.48 8.37
C LEU A 141 -2.71 -8.48 7.51
N ASN A 142 -2.47 -9.54 6.75
CA ASN A 142 -1.27 -9.67 5.92
C ASN A 142 -1.23 -8.67 4.75
N GLN A 143 -2.36 -8.30 4.15
CA GLN A 143 -2.38 -7.25 3.13
C GLN A 143 -2.16 -5.85 3.71
N SER A 144 -2.48 -5.63 5.00
CA SER A 144 -2.37 -4.32 5.63
C SER A 144 -0.95 -4.02 6.10
N TYR A 145 -0.16 -5.05 6.43
CA TYR A 145 1.20 -4.88 6.94
C TYR A 145 2.09 -6.07 6.60
N ARG A 146 3.25 -5.80 6.03
CA ARG A 146 4.23 -6.80 5.60
C ARG A 146 5.55 -6.73 6.39
N GLY A 147 5.72 -5.72 7.21
CA GLY A 147 6.96 -5.53 7.95
C GLY A 147 8.13 -5.02 7.11
N ASP A 148 7.88 -4.37 5.99
CA ASP A 148 8.94 -3.89 5.10
C ASP A 148 9.67 -2.68 5.70
N ASP A 149 8.95 -1.82 6.44
CA ASP A 149 9.50 -0.58 6.98
C ASP A 149 9.06 -0.34 8.43
N ALA A 150 10.01 -0.12 9.33
CA ALA A 150 9.75 0.19 10.74
C ALA A 150 9.19 1.61 10.99
N ARG A 151 9.09 2.44 9.95
CA ARG A 151 8.41 3.76 10.00
C ARG A 151 6.91 3.65 9.80
N LEU A 152 6.39 2.47 9.40
CA LEU A 152 4.99 2.21 9.11
C LEU A 152 4.33 1.39 10.21
N ASN A 153 3.02 1.57 10.35
CA ASN A 153 2.16 0.80 11.26
C ASN A 153 0.81 0.52 10.58
N ILE A 154 -0.06 -0.19 11.30
CA ILE A 154 -1.38 -0.58 10.81
C ILE A 154 -2.40 0.49 11.19
N SER A 155 -3.12 1.01 10.19
CA SER A 155 -4.28 1.88 10.41
C SER A 155 -5.47 1.10 10.99
N PRO A 156 -6.39 1.73 11.74
CA PRO A 156 -7.53 1.07 12.40
C PRO A 156 -8.43 0.22 11.48
N LYS A 157 -8.48 0.53 10.20
CA LYS A 157 -9.19 -0.24 9.17
C LYS A 157 -8.26 -0.81 8.11
N GLY A 158 -6.98 -0.96 8.44
CA GLY A 158 -5.98 -1.44 7.50
C GLY A 158 -5.97 -0.59 6.22
N PHE A 159 -5.95 -1.25 5.08
CA PHE A 159 -5.83 -0.59 3.78
C PHE A 159 -7.04 0.29 3.39
N THR A 160 -8.19 0.09 4.01
CA THR A 160 -9.44 0.84 3.71
C THR A 160 -9.69 1.99 4.69
N GLY A 161 -8.67 2.42 5.42
CA GLY A 161 -8.77 3.35 6.56
C GLY A 161 -8.85 4.83 6.22
N GLU A 162 -9.26 5.25 5.03
CA GLU A 162 -9.30 6.66 4.60
C GLU A 162 -9.97 7.61 5.59
N LYS A 163 -11.03 7.16 6.24
CA LYS A 163 -11.78 7.94 7.24
C LYS A 163 -10.92 8.36 8.44
N TYR A 164 -9.85 7.62 8.72
CA TYR A 164 -8.94 7.87 9.85
C TYR A 164 -7.67 8.61 9.45
N GLY A 165 -7.58 9.11 8.21
CA GLY A 165 -6.48 9.96 7.77
C GLY A 165 -5.09 9.34 7.83
N GLY A 166 -4.98 8.00 7.86
CA GLY A 166 -3.69 7.30 8.00
C GLY A 166 -3.15 7.23 9.42
N ASN A 167 -3.88 7.70 10.42
CA ASN A 167 -3.49 7.56 11.82
C ASN A 167 -3.39 6.10 12.24
N THR A 168 -2.53 5.84 13.23
CA THR A 168 -2.45 4.56 13.93
C THR A 168 -3.00 4.70 15.34
N GLN A 169 -3.42 3.58 15.93
CA GLN A 169 -3.91 3.52 17.30
C GLN A 169 -3.06 2.57 18.13
N TRP A 170 -2.94 2.84 19.43
CA TRP A 170 -2.14 1.99 20.34
C TRP A 170 -2.69 0.57 20.49
N ASN A 171 -3.97 0.33 20.16
CA ASN A 171 -4.56 -1.00 20.18
C ASN A 171 -4.01 -1.94 19.07
N THR A 172 -3.27 -1.43 18.10
CA THR A 172 -2.52 -2.24 17.14
C THR A 172 -1.57 -3.20 17.87
N GLU A 173 -0.86 -2.71 18.88
CA GLU A 173 0.06 -3.54 19.67
C GLU A 173 -0.67 -4.63 20.46
N LEU A 174 -1.88 -4.35 20.93
CA LEU A 174 -2.68 -5.31 21.66
C LEU A 174 -3.34 -6.35 20.75
N CYS A 175 -3.88 -5.93 19.62
CA CYS A 175 -4.74 -6.76 18.79
C CYS A 175 -4.02 -7.40 17.61
N CYS A 176 -3.03 -6.72 17.01
CA CYS A 176 -2.37 -7.19 15.77
C CYS A 176 -1.02 -7.84 16.05
N VAL A 177 -0.21 -7.31 16.99
CA VAL A 177 1.11 -7.88 17.30
C VAL A 177 1.04 -9.35 17.69
N PRO A 178 0.08 -9.84 18.52
CA PRO A 178 -0.01 -11.26 18.85
C PRO A 178 -0.16 -12.16 17.61
N TYR A 179 -0.96 -11.73 16.64
CA TYR A 179 -1.09 -12.45 15.37
C TYR A 179 0.25 -12.54 14.62
N PHE A 180 0.90 -11.40 14.36
CA PHE A 180 2.17 -11.37 13.65
C PHE A 180 3.30 -12.08 14.39
N LEU A 181 3.29 -12.08 15.72
CA LEU A 181 4.29 -12.78 16.54
C LEU A 181 4.17 -14.30 16.41
N LEU A 182 2.96 -14.83 16.25
CA LEU A 182 2.68 -16.27 16.26
C LEU A 182 2.60 -16.88 14.86
N SER A 183 2.30 -16.08 13.84
CA SER A 183 1.92 -16.56 12.52
C SER A 183 2.75 -15.97 11.38
N THR A 184 3.84 -15.27 11.68
CA THR A 184 4.72 -14.69 10.66
C THR A 184 6.18 -14.64 11.14
N PRO A 185 7.14 -14.38 10.23
CA PRO A 185 8.54 -14.18 10.62
C PRO A 185 8.69 -13.08 11.69
N ARG A 186 9.55 -13.30 12.66
CA ARG A 186 9.76 -12.40 13.83
C ARG A 186 10.10 -10.96 13.46
N GLU A 187 10.72 -10.76 12.33
CA GLU A 187 11.10 -9.42 11.85
C GLU A 187 9.89 -8.53 11.57
N ILE A 188 8.74 -9.10 11.19
CA ILE A 188 7.50 -8.36 10.95
C ILE A 188 6.98 -7.74 12.25
N SER A 189 6.80 -8.56 13.30
CA SER A 189 6.37 -8.06 14.62
C SER A 189 7.41 -7.15 15.27
N ARG A 190 8.71 -7.42 15.07
CA ARG A 190 9.78 -6.54 15.54
C ARG A 190 9.68 -5.14 14.95
N LYS A 191 9.41 -4.99 13.65
CA LYS A 191 9.26 -3.68 13.00
C LYS A 191 8.03 -2.93 13.49
N LEU A 192 6.91 -3.61 13.78
CA LEU A 192 5.74 -2.98 14.43
C LEU A 192 6.11 -2.38 15.79
N LEU A 193 6.87 -3.09 16.60
CA LEU A 193 7.32 -2.59 17.89
C LEU A 193 8.35 -1.46 17.75
N LEU A 194 9.24 -1.53 16.77
CA LEU A 194 10.20 -0.47 16.48
C LEU A 194 9.51 0.84 16.09
N TYR A 195 8.39 0.80 15.40
CA TYR A 195 7.60 2.01 15.12
C TYR A 195 7.28 2.77 16.41
N ARG A 196 6.79 2.09 17.45
CA ARG A 196 6.52 2.72 18.77
C ARG A 196 7.79 3.10 19.50
N TYR A 197 8.79 2.23 19.50
CA TYR A 197 10.06 2.52 20.15
C TYR A 197 10.73 3.79 19.61
N ASN A 198 10.70 3.99 18.31
CA ASN A 198 11.26 5.17 17.66
C ASN A 198 10.54 6.47 18.06
N GLN A 199 9.31 6.39 18.56
CA GLN A 199 8.53 7.52 19.04
C GLN A 199 8.74 7.82 20.54
N LEU A 200 9.61 7.08 21.25
CA LEU A 200 9.87 7.28 22.68
C LEU A 200 10.26 8.72 23.04
N PRO A 201 11.13 9.43 22.29
CA PRO A 201 11.43 10.83 22.60
C PRO A 201 10.19 11.72 22.60
N LYS A 202 9.27 11.49 21.66
CA LYS A 202 8.00 12.23 21.56
C LYS A 202 7.05 11.88 22.70
N ALA A 203 6.99 10.62 23.08
CA ALA A 203 6.19 10.17 24.22
C ALA A 203 6.68 10.82 25.54
N ILE A 204 7.98 11.00 25.73
CA ILE A 204 8.55 11.73 26.87
C ILE A 204 8.17 13.23 26.82
N GLU A 205 8.19 13.84 25.62
CA GLU A 205 7.73 15.23 25.44
C GLU A 205 6.25 15.37 25.79
N ASN A 206 5.40 14.46 25.32
CA ASN A 206 3.97 14.44 25.64
C ASN A 206 3.71 14.35 27.17
N ALA A 207 4.43 13.49 27.87
CA ALA A 207 4.34 13.39 29.32
C ALA A 207 4.74 14.71 30.02
N ARG A 208 5.81 15.36 29.58
CA ARG A 208 6.27 16.66 30.11
C ARG A 208 5.24 17.77 29.93
N LYS A 209 4.54 17.82 28.77
CA LYS A 209 3.47 18.79 28.51
C LYS A 209 2.32 18.70 29.52
N LEU A 210 2.08 17.51 30.05
CA LEU A 210 1.09 17.26 31.11
C LEU A 210 1.63 17.37 32.54
N GLY A 211 2.87 17.83 32.72
CA GLY A 211 3.49 18.05 34.01
C GLY A 211 4.15 16.79 34.63
N PHE A 212 4.24 15.70 33.90
CA PHE A 212 4.95 14.51 34.36
C PHE A 212 6.46 14.64 34.12
N GLY A 213 7.26 14.26 35.13
CA GLY A 213 8.72 14.25 35.08
C GLY A 213 9.31 12.87 35.32
N GLY A 214 10.61 12.81 35.66
CA GLY A 214 11.26 11.56 36.07
C GLY A 214 11.39 10.47 35.00
N GLY A 215 11.40 10.84 33.72
CA GLY A 215 11.50 9.89 32.62
C GLY A 215 10.15 9.27 32.21
N ALA A 216 9.04 9.80 32.69
CA ALA A 216 7.72 9.38 32.24
C ALA A 216 7.57 9.55 30.72
N ALA A 217 6.93 8.57 30.07
CA ALA A 217 6.63 8.58 28.66
C ALA A 217 5.13 8.32 28.44
N LEU A 218 4.47 9.18 27.67
CA LEU A 218 3.07 9.06 27.31
C LEU A 218 2.95 8.82 25.82
N TYR A 219 2.74 7.57 25.43
CA TYR A 219 2.41 7.21 24.06
C TYR A 219 0.97 7.60 23.77
N PRO A 220 0.72 8.32 22.68
CA PRO A 220 -0.62 8.78 22.36
C PRO A 220 -1.53 7.62 21.92
N MET A 221 -2.83 7.79 22.13
CA MET A 221 -3.84 6.82 21.70
C MET A 221 -3.93 6.79 20.18
N VAL A 222 -3.88 7.95 19.53
CA VAL A 222 -3.95 8.14 18.09
C VAL A 222 -2.78 9.00 17.65
N THR A 223 -2.04 8.54 16.65
CA THR A 223 -0.83 9.25 16.19
C THR A 223 -0.44 8.88 14.77
N ILE A 224 0.41 9.71 14.17
CA ILE A 224 1.18 9.38 12.96
C ILE A 224 2.67 9.30 13.34
N HIS A 225 3.22 10.32 14.02
CA HIS A 225 4.65 10.43 14.33
C HIS A 225 4.96 10.53 15.84
N GLY A 226 4.03 10.11 16.70
CA GLY A 226 4.18 10.15 18.15
C GLY A 226 3.52 11.35 18.83
N GLU A 227 2.97 12.29 18.06
CA GLU A 227 2.08 13.35 18.55
C GLU A 227 0.70 12.83 18.92
N GLU A 228 0.02 13.46 19.86
CA GLU A 228 -1.38 13.11 20.17
C GLU A 228 -2.30 13.79 19.16
N CYS A 229 -3.04 12.95 18.39
CA CYS A 229 -3.97 13.40 17.36
C CYS A 229 -5.45 13.25 17.78
N HIS A 230 -5.71 12.86 19.04
CA HIS A 230 -7.04 12.43 19.46
C HIS A 230 -7.96 13.57 19.86
N ASN A 231 -7.44 14.68 20.32
CA ASN A 231 -8.25 15.78 20.85
C ASN A 231 -7.65 17.15 20.47
N GLU A 232 -8.31 17.79 19.60
CA GLU A 232 -8.48 19.25 19.61
C GLU A 232 -9.97 19.58 19.67
#